data_34aeb25350a65b83c36e2aa7fa289995
#
_entry.id   34aeb25350a65b83c36e2aa7fa289995
#
_cell.length_a   1.000
_cell.length_b   1.000
_cell.length_c   1.000
_cell.angle_alpha   90.00
_cell.angle_beta   90.00
_cell.angle_gamma   90.00
#
_symmetry.space_group_name_H-M   'P 1'
#
loop_
_entity.id
_entity.type
_entity.pdbx_description
1 polymer ?
#
loop_
_entity_poly.entity_id
_entity_poly.type
_entity_poly.pdbx_seq_one_letter_code
_entity_poly.pdbx_strand_id
1 'polypeptide(L)'
;MTEQAKTETTQAQLVVIEPTSAVALFTEGEGVEAMLADIRKQATSLVPDLSTAKGRKEIASIAFSVAKTKTYLDGCGKELTDKYKEIPKRIDANRKLIRDTLDALKDEVRAPLTQYEAAEEARVAALQS
;
A
#
# COMPACT_ATOMS: atom_id res chain seq x y z
N MET A 1 14.72 4.83 29.14
CA MET A 1 16.08 4.37 28.83
C MET A 1 16.09 3.33 27.73
N THR A 2 15.23 2.32 27.83
CA THR A 2 15.09 1.31 26.78
C THR A 2 14.62 1.90 25.46
N GLU A 3 13.73 2.88 25.52
CA GLU A 3 13.25 3.59 24.35
C GLU A 3 14.36 4.38 23.66
N GLN A 4 15.25 4.98 24.44
CA GLN A 4 16.35 5.76 23.92
C GLN A 4 17.36 4.87 23.17
N ALA A 5 17.67 3.70 23.71
CA ALA A 5 18.53 2.74 23.03
C ALA A 5 17.88 2.22 21.75
N LYS A 6 16.58 1.96 21.80
CA LYS A 6 15.81 1.54 20.63
C LYS A 6 15.77 2.62 19.57
N THR A 7 15.64 3.87 19.98
CA THR A 7 15.66 5.02 19.09
C THR A 7 17.03 5.17 18.44
N GLU A 8 18.10 4.98 19.18
CA GLU A 8 19.46 5.03 18.64
C GLU A 8 19.69 3.95 17.59
N THR A 9 19.14 2.74 17.80
CA THR A 9 19.25 1.65 16.84
C THR A 9 18.57 1.96 15.52
N THR A 10 17.45 2.73 15.57
CA THR A 10 16.72 3.12 14.39
C THR A 10 17.20 4.43 13.79
N GLN A 11 18.04 5.18 14.52
CA GLN A 11 18.48 6.52 14.12
C GLN A 11 19.66 6.55 13.15
N ALA A 12 20.09 5.41 12.63
CA ALA A 12 21.02 5.43 11.50
C ALA A 12 20.38 6.17 10.32
N GLN A 13 19.07 6.14 10.20
CA GLN A 13 18.33 6.86 9.18
C GLN A 13 18.02 8.29 9.64
N LEU A 14 18.00 9.23 8.69
CA LEU A 14 17.82 10.65 8.95
C LEU A 14 16.37 11.10 9.06
N VAL A 15 15.43 10.22 8.78
CA VAL A 15 14.00 10.52 8.82
C VAL A 15 13.23 9.28 9.25
N VAL A 16 12.11 9.51 9.94
CA VAL A 16 11.16 8.45 10.32
C VAL A 16 9.79 8.88 9.81
N ILE A 17 9.10 7.96 9.14
CA ILE A 17 7.76 8.22 8.60
C ILE A 17 6.74 7.51 9.49
N GLU A 18 5.79 8.29 10.01
CA GLU A 18 4.65 7.73 10.72
C GLU A 18 3.79 6.92 9.75
N PRO A 19 3.39 5.69 10.09
CA PRO A 19 2.57 4.88 9.20
C PRO A 19 1.29 5.58 8.73
N THR A 20 0.69 6.39 9.59
CA THR A 20 -0.54 7.12 9.27
C THR A 20 -0.32 8.23 8.27
N SER A 21 0.93 8.72 8.14
CA SER A 21 1.27 9.82 7.24
C SER A 21 1.89 9.33 5.92
N ALA A 22 2.22 8.04 5.84
CA ALA A 22 2.99 7.53 4.71
C ALA A 22 2.26 7.67 3.37
N VAL A 23 0.96 7.39 3.34
CA VAL A 23 0.18 7.50 2.10
C VAL A 23 0.21 8.93 1.57
N ALA A 24 -0.08 9.91 2.44
CA ALA A 24 -0.09 11.31 2.05
C ALA A 24 1.29 11.75 1.55
N LEU A 25 2.36 11.33 2.24
CA LEU A 25 3.72 11.67 1.86
C LEU A 25 4.06 11.20 0.46
N PHE A 26 3.72 9.96 0.11
CA PHE A 26 4.08 9.38 -1.17
C PHE A 26 3.12 9.72 -2.31
N THR A 27 1.93 10.22 -2.02
CA THR A 27 0.91 10.46 -3.04
C THR A 27 0.55 11.92 -3.22
N GLU A 28 0.84 12.79 -2.26
CA GLU A 28 0.46 14.20 -2.32
C GLU A 28 1.62 15.11 -2.61
N GLY A 29 1.56 15.75 -3.76
CA GLY A 29 2.35 16.91 -4.12
C GLY A 29 3.83 16.89 -3.79
N GLU A 30 4.26 17.87 -3.01
CA GLU A 30 5.67 18.18 -2.78
C GLU A 30 6.26 17.58 -1.51
N GLY A 31 5.53 16.67 -0.84
CA GLY A 31 5.96 16.08 0.42
C GLY A 31 7.32 15.38 0.35
N VAL A 32 7.51 14.57 -0.69
CA VAL A 32 8.77 13.84 -0.88
C VAL A 32 9.91 14.80 -1.19
N GLU A 33 9.66 15.80 -2.03
CA GLU A 33 10.69 16.80 -2.36
C GLU A 33 11.13 17.59 -1.13
N ALA A 34 10.19 18.02 -0.29
CA ALA A 34 10.49 18.72 0.94
C ALA A 34 11.29 17.85 1.91
N MET A 35 10.92 16.58 2.02
CA MET A 35 11.64 15.62 2.86
C MET A 35 13.06 15.41 2.36
N LEU A 36 13.25 15.26 1.05
CA LEU A 36 14.57 15.09 0.46
C LEU A 36 15.45 16.33 0.67
N ALA A 37 14.86 17.51 0.58
CA ALA A 37 15.58 18.76 0.86
C ALA A 37 16.04 18.82 2.33
N ASP A 38 15.19 18.37 3.25
CA ASP A 38 15.55 18.30 4.67
C ASP A 38 16.67 17.29 4.94
N ILE A 39 16.60 16.13 4.31
CA ILE A 39 17.66 15.11 4.41
C ILE A 39 18.98 15.66 3.91
N ARG A 40 18.96 16.34 2.77
CA ARG A 40 20.15 16.97 2.22
C ARG A 40 20.72 18.00 3.19
N LYS A 41 19.87 18.83 3.77
CA LYS A 41 20.28 19.83 4.74
C LYS A 41 20.94 19.19 5.94
N GLN A 42 20.37 18.12 6.49
CA GLN A 42 20.95 17.40 7.60
C GLN A 42 22.29 16.79 7.24
N ALA A 43 22.39 16.16 6.09
CA ALA A 43 23.60 15.47 5.65
C ALA A 43 24.74 16.44 5.35
N THR A 44 24.44 17.68 4.94
CA THR A 44 25.45 18.67 4.55
C THR A 44 25.65 19.78 5.56
N SER A 45 24.96 19.74 6.72
CA SER A 45 25.05 20.77 7.74
C SER A 45 26.42 20.81 8.44
N LEU A 46 27.13 19.68 8.46
CA LEU A 46 28.44 19.58 9.07
C LEU A 46 29.48 19.34 7.96
N VAL A 47 30.56 20.10 8.00
CA VAL A 47 31.68 19.93 7.07
C VAL A 47 32.87 19.38 7.86
N PRO A 48 33.01 18.05 7.93
CA PRO A 48 34.09 17.43 8.70
C PRO A 48 35.49 17.73 8.11
N ASP A 49 36.49 17.74 8.96
CA ASP A 49 37.84 17.99 8.56
C ASP A 49 38.49 16.69 8.02
N LEU A 50 38.74 16.68 6.72
CA LEU A 50 39.35 15.51 6.05
C LEU A 50 40.77 15.23 6.49
N SER A 51 41.45 16.21 7.07
CA SER A 51 42.83 16.02 7.52
C SER A 51 42.93 15.15 8.78
N THR A 52 41.82 14.93 9.49
CA THR A 52 41.80 14.13 10.71
C THR A 52 41.09 12.80 10.47
N ALA A 53 41.52 11.78 11.22
CA ALA A 53 40.87 10.49 11.19
C ALA A 53 39.41 10.58 11.68
N LYS A 54 39.18 11.43 12.69
CA LYS A 54 37.83 11.68 13.22
C LYS A 54 36.91 12.29 12.17
N GLY A 55 37.41 13.29 11.45
CA GLY A 55 36.63 13.94 10.38
C GLY A 55 36.26 12.97 9.25
N ARG A 56 37.22 12.12 8.87
CA ARG A 56 36.98 11.09 7.84
C ARG A 56 35.95 10.07 8.30
N LYS A 57 35.96 9.66 9.58
CA LYS A 57 34.97 8.77 10.14
C LYS A 57 33.57 9.43 10.18
N GLU A 58 33.51 10.71 10.48
CA GLU A 58 32.27 11.47 10.50
C GLU A 58 31.62 11.47 9.11
N ILE A 59 32.42 11.69 8.07
CA ILE A 59 31.92 11.66 6.69
C ILE A 59 31.39 10.27 6.36
N ALA A 60 32.14 9.22 6.70
CA ALA A 60 31.70 7.84 6.45
C ALA A 60 30.39 7.54 7.18
N SER A 61 30.25 8.03 8.40
CA SER A 61 29.04 7.85 9.21
C SER A 61 27.83 8.55 8.58
N ILE A 62 28.03 9.79 8.12
CA ILE A 62 26.97 10.55 7.45
C ILE A 62 26.54 9.83 6.16
N ALA A 63 27.51 9.41 5.35
CA ALA A 63 27.23 8.67 4.12
C ALA A 63 26.48 7.37 4.40
N PHE A 64 26.85 6.67 5.46
CA PHE A 64 26.14 5.47 5.91
C PHE A 64 24.68 5.79 6.28
N SER A 65 24.46 6.88 7.01
CA SER A 65 23.11 7.30 7.40
C SER A 65 22.25 7.66 6.19
N VAL A 66 22.84 8.29 5.17
CA VAL A 66 22.13 8.58 3.92
C VAL A 66 21.73 7.28 3.22
N ALA A 67 22.63 6.31 3.15
CA ALA A 67 22.36 5.01 2.54
C ALA A 67 21.26 4.26 3.31
N LYS A 68 21.28 4.29 4.63
CA LYS A 68 20.25 3.70 5.47
C LYS A 68 18.91 4.38 5.25
N THR A 69 18.91 5.69 5.12
CA THR A 69 17.70 6.47 4.85
C THR A 69 17.07 6.07 3.52
N LYS A 70 17.91 5.92 2.48
CA LYS A 70 17.45 5.45 1.16
C LYS A 70 16.74 4.10 1.28
N THR A 71 17.37 3.13 1.93
CA THR A 71 16.80 1.79 2.09
C THR A 71 15.48 1.84 2.87
N TYR A 72 15.43 2.63 3.94
CA TYR A 72 14.24 2.79 4.75
C TYR A 72 13.07 3.38 3.95
N LEU A 73 13.32 4.46 3.20
CA LEU A 73 12.29 5.12 2.42
C LEU A 73 11.78 4.24 1.28
N ASP A 74 12.69 3.55 0.61
CA ASP A 74 12.30 2.61 -0.44
C ASP A 74 11.40 1.50 0.12
N GLY A 75 11.75 0.98 1.29
CA GLY A 75 10.94 -0.02 1.99
C GLY A 75 9.55 0.48 2.36
N CYS A 76 9.46 1.74 2.82
CA CYS A 76 8.16 2.36 3.14
C CYS A 76 7.27 2.42 1.89
N GLY A 77 7.84 2.85 0.77
CA GLY A 77 7.10 2.92 -0.49
C GLY A 77 6.66 1.56 -0.98
N LYS A 78 7.53 0.57 -0.87
CA LYS A 78 7.22 -0.80 -1.27
C LYS A 78 6.07 -1.38 -0.43
N GLU A 79 6.09 -1.17 0.87
CA GLU A 79 5.00 -1.62 1.75
C GLU A 79 3.67 -1.02 1.34
N LEU A 80 3.65 0.25 1.00
CA LEU A 80 2.45 0.91 0.51
C LEU A 80 1.96 0.28 -0.80
N THR A 81 2.87 0.08 -1.74
CA THR A 81 2.53 -0.52 -3.02
C THR A 81 1.93 -1.91 -2.82
N ASP A 82 2.56 -2.74 -2.00
CA ASP A 82 2.10 -4.09 -1.73
C ASP A 82 0.74 -4.10 -1.03
N LYS A 83 0.57 -3.22 -0.05
CA LYS A 83 -0.69 -3.07 0.68
C LYS A 83 -1.85 -2.68 -0.22
N TYR A 84 -1.62 -1.71 -1.11
CA TYR A 84 -2.67 -1.23 -1.99
C TYR A 84 -2.95 -2.15 -3.17
N LYS A 85 -2.04 -3.06 -3.51
CA LYS A 85 -2.30 -4.11 -4.49
C LYS A 85 -3.37 -5.10 -4.01
N GLU A 86 -3.42 -5.35 -2.70
CA GLU A 86 -4.38 -6.29 -2.13
C GLU A 86 -5.81 -5.78 -2.18
N ILE A 87 -6.00 -4.46 -2.10
CA ILE A 87 -7.34 -3.87 -2.09
C ILE A 87 -8.11 -4.15 -3.39
N PRO A 88 -7.56 -3.90 -4.58
CA PRO A 88 -8.27 -4.24 -5.83
C PRO A 88 -8.62 -5.73 -5.93
N LYS A 89 -7.74 -6.61 -5.49
CA LYS A 89 -8.00 -8.06 -5.50
C LYS A 89 -9.20 -8.43 -4.64
N ARG A 90 -9.30 -7.83 -3.45
CA ARG A 90 -10.44 -8.06 -2.55
C ARG A 90 -11.72 -7.53 -3.15
N ILE A 91 -11.65 -6.34 -3.75
CA ILE A 91 -12.81 -5.74 -4.41
C ILE A 91 -13.28 -6.63 -5.55
N ASP A 92 -12.37 -7.13 -6.38
CA ASP A 92 -12.72 -7.98 -7.51
C ASP A 92 -13.34 -9.30 -7.05
N ALA A 93 -12.80 -9.91 -6.00
CA ALA A 93 -13.35 -11.14 -5.42
C ALA A 93 -14.78 -10.92 -4.92
N ASN A 94 -15.01 -9.80 -4.23
CA ASN A 94 -16.34 -9.47 -3.71
C ASN A 94 -17.33 -9.13 -4.84
N ARG A 95 -16.86 -8.46 -5.89
CA ARG A 95 -17.70 -8.20 -7.07
C ARG A 95 -18.15 -9.50 -7.71
N LYS A 96 -17.24 -10.46 -7.84
CA LYS A 96 -17.56 -11.77 -8.38
C LYS A 96 -18.57 -12.50 -7.49
N LEU A 97 -18.35 -12.50 -6.18
CA LEU A 97 -19.28 -13.10 -5.22
C LEU A 97 -20.67 -12.49 -5.32
N ILE A 98 -20.76 -11.18 -5.43
CA ILE A 98 -22.03 -10.47 -5.57
C ILE A 98 -22.74 -10.91 -6.84
N ARG A 99 -22.05 -10.92 -7.98
CA ARG A 99 -22.65 -11.33 -9.26
C ARG A 99 -23.17 -12.75 -9.20
N ASP A 100 -22.33 -13.67 -8.76
CA ASP A 100 -22.68 -15.10 -8.73
C ASP A 100 -23.85 -15.37 -7.78
N THR A 101 -23.81 -14.77 -6.60
CA THR A 101 -24.87 -14.94 -5.58
C THR A 101 -26.20 -14.39 -6.06
N LEU A 102 -26.18 -13.20 -6.64
CA LEU A 102 -27.42 -12.57 -7.09
C LEU A 102 -27.98 -13.21 -8.36
N ASP A 103 -27.13 -13.68 -9.24
CA ASP A 103 -27.58 -14.45 -10.41
C ASP A 103 -28.27 -15.75 -9.98
N ALA A 104 -27.67 -16.48 -9.02
CA ALA A 104 -28.28 -17.68 -8.49
C ALA A 104 -29.62 -17.38 -7.78
N LEU A 105 -29.64 -16.28 -7.01
CA LEU A 105 -30.86 -15.86 -6.32
C LEU A 105 -31.97 -15.47 -7.30
N LYS A 106 -31.62 -14.75 -8.36
CA LYS A 106 -32.58 -14.39 -9.42
C LYS A 106 -33.22 -15.65 -10.01
N ASP A 107 -32.40 -16.67 -10.34
CA ASP A 107 -32.90 -17.91 -10.89
C ASP A 107 -33.78 -18.65 -9.88
N GLU A 108 -33.36 -18.67 -8.61
CA GLU A 108 -34.15 -19.29 -7.54
C GLU A 108 -35.52 -18.61 -7.36
N VAL A 109 -35.55 -17.28 -7.34
CA VAL A 109 -36.76 -16.51 -7.20
C VAL A 109 -37.69 -16.72 -8.41
N ARG A 110 -37.11 -16.78 -9.61
CA ARG A 110 -37.85 -16.93 -10.84
C ARG A 110 -38.32 -18.35 -11.10
N ALA A 111 -37.70 -19.35 -10.47
CA ALA A 111 -38.00 -20.75 -10.76
C ALA A 111 -39.46 -21.12 -10.79
N PRO A 112 -40.32 -20.68 -9.82
CA PRO A 112 -41.75 -20.98 -9.89
C PRO A 112 -42.41 -20.42 -11.14
N LEU A 113 -42.02 -19.21 -11.55
CA LEU A 113 -42.59 -18.59 -12.75
C LEU A 113 -42.12 -19.32 -14.02
N THR A 114 -40.85 -19.67 -14.08
CA THR A 114 -40.26 -20.40 -15.18
C THR A 114 -40.97 -21.75 -15.34
N GLN A 115 -41.23 -22.44 -14.24
CA GLN A 115 -41.97 -23.71 -14.23
C GLN A 115 -43.41 -23.54 -14.70
N TYR A 116 -44.08 -22.49 -14.24
CA TYR A 116 -45.43 -22.16 -14.67
C TYR A 116 -45.46 -21.89 -16.18
N GLU A 117 -44.54 -21.09 -16.69
CA GLU A 117 -44.49 -20.75 -18.11
C GLU A 117 -44.26 -22.00 -18.96
N ALA A 118 -43.36 -22.89 -18.55
CA ALA A 118 -43.10 -24.16 -19.27
C ALA A 118 -44.33 -25.06 -19.25
N ALA A 119 -45.02 -25.18 -18.12
CA ALA A 119 -46.20 -26.00 -17.99
C ALA A 119 -47.35 -25.46 -18.87
N GLU A 120 -47.51 -24.14 -18.90
CA GLU A 120 -48.52 -23.49 -19.71
C GLU A 120 -48.26 -23.63 -21.20
N GLU A 121 -46.97 -23.52 -21.62
CA GLU A 121 -46.55 -23.75 -23.00
C GLU A 121 -46.85 -25.19 -23.44
N ALA A 122 -46.55 -26.15 -22.59
CA ALA A 122 -46.85 -27.56 -22.85
C ALA A 122 -48.34 -27.82 -22.94
N ARG A 123 -49.12 -27.17 -22.06
CA ARG A 123 -50.60 -27.30 -22.06
C ARG A 123 -51.20 -26.77 -23.36
N VAL A 124 -50.75 -25.58 -23.78
CA VAL A 124 -51.22 -24.97 -25.03
C VAL A 124 -50.85 -25.83 -26.25
N ALA A 125 -49.60 -26.32 -26.28
CA ALA A 125 -49.14 -27.17 -27.36
C ALA A 125 -49.98 -28.45 -27.47
N ALA A 126 -50.32 -29.03 -26.33
CA ALA A 126 -51.19 -30.23 -26.31
C ALA A 126 -52.59 -29.95 -26.87
N LEU A 127 -53.11 -28.76 -26.63
CA LEU A 127 -54.41 -28.39 -27.17
C LEU A 127 -54.42 -28.14 -28.67
N GLN A 128 -53.25 -27.82 -29.23
CA GLN A 128 -53.10 -27.54 -30.66
C GLN A 128 -52.84 -28.80 -31.48
N SER A 129 -52.44 -29.86 -30.83
CA SER A 129 -52.25 -31.15 -31.49
C SER A 129 -53.51 -32.05 -31.47
#